data_7c08f1c7008e4f84e3bf3e8e2dd1afda
#
_entry.id   7c08f1c7008e4f84e3bf3e8e2dd1afda
#
_cell.length_a   1.000
_cell.length_b   1.000
_cell.length_c   1.000
_cell.angle_alpha   90.00
_cell.angle_beta   90.00
_cell.angle_gamma   90.00
#
_symmetry.space_group_name_H-M   'P 1'
#
loop_
_entity.id
_entity.type
_entity.pdbx_description
1 polymer ?
#
loop_
_entity_poly.entity_id
_entity_poly.type
_entity_poly.pdbx_seq_one_letter_code
_entity_poly.pdbx_strand_id
1 'polypeptide(L)'
;MVLKDFGYDGEKLSDYGFMPCVINSDGTIDFGSTLKFNTVKTGCTGINRLVSSEYENVCTATFDVCKTPCKFENFGITDIELRQLSRWLNKRQYKKFKPVYENGEFDDLYFLGSFNLTPISIGNNIVGITLAFTSNAPYGYGETGTMEYTIENADGFFYFSDTSDEMGFNYPSTVKITCATSGDLKITNDADENHTVLIKNCKTNETITLDCVNEIITTNMSHTKLFNDFNYNYIRFYNEYDNIQNKFTVSLPCKISIDYSPIRKVGIIV
;
A
#
# COMPACT_ATOMS: atom_id res chain seq x y z
N MET A 1 19.73 -4.39 10.17
CA MET A 1 18.93 -3.25 10.67
C MET A 1 18.27 -3.69 11.94
N VAL A 2 18.18 -2.81 12.94
CA VAL A 2 17.54 -3.15 14.23
C VAL A 2 16.25 -2.34 14.33
N LEU A 3 15.12 -3.03 14.52
CA LEU A 3 13.83 -2.42 14.77
C LEU A 3 13.86 -1.76 16.15
N LYS A 4 13.69 -0.45 16.22
CA LYS A 4 13.70 0.34 17.46
C LYS A 4 12.30 0.53 18.03
N ASP A 5 11.33 0.77 17.17
CA ASP A 5 9.94 1.03 17.50
C ASP A 5 9.07 0.75 16.27
N PHE A 6 7.76 0.83 16.40
CA PHE A 6 6.85 0.86 15.27
C PHE A 6 5.57 1.63 15.56
N GLY A 7 4.99 2.17 14.49
CA GLY A 7 3.64 2.73 14.52
C GLY A 7 2.62 1.76 13.93
N TYR A 8 1.44 1.68 14.53
CA TYR A 8 0.32 0.89 14.02
C TYR A 8 -1.01 1.61 14.26
N ASP A 9 -1.79 1.81 13.19
CA ASP A 9 -3.08 2.52 13.24
C ASP A 9 -2.98 3.92 13.91
N GLY A 10 -1.85 4.63 13.71
CA GLY A 10 -1.60 5.99 14.20
C GLY A 10 -0.99 6.08 15.61
N GLU A 11 -0.82 4.97 16.34
CA GLU A 11 -0.23 4.91 17.67
C GLU A 11 1.12 4.19 17.62
N LYS A 12 2.01 4.42 18.60
CA LYS A 12 3.35 3.81 18.65
C LYS A 12 3.44 2.78 19.78
N LEU A 13 4.27 1.74 19.58
CA LEU A 13 4.54 0.73 20.60
C LEU A 13 5.09 1.35 21.89
N SER A 14 6.00 2.32 21.74
CA SER A 14 6.59 3.05 22.87
C SER A 14 5.59 3.84 23.72
N ASP A 15 4.43 4.23 23.16
CA ASP A 15 3.35 4.92 23.88
C ASP A 15 2.70 3.99 24.91
N TYR A 16 2.69 2.69 24.64
CA TYR A 16 2.23 1.65 25.55
C TYR A 16 3.29 1.18 26.53
N GLY A 17 4.52 1.73 26.47
CA GLY A 17 5.63 1.37 27.34
C GLY A 17 6.33 0.07 26.98
N PHE A 18 6.20 -0.38 25.74
CA PHE A 18 6.85 -1.56 25.19
C PHE A 18 7.96 -1.17 24.21
N MET A 19 8.85 -2.12 23.96
CA MET A 19 9.92 -2.01 22.97
C MET A 19 10.15 -3.36 22.30
N PRO A 20 10.65 -3.39 21.04
CA PRO A 20 11.13 -4.62 20.44
C PRO A 20 12.29 -5.21 21.25
N CYS A 21 12.35 -6.53 21.33
CA CYS A 21 13.39 -7.26 22.04
C CYS A 21 13.63 -8.62 21.36
N VAL A 22 14.66 -9.33 21.80
CA VAL A 22 14.98 -10.69 21.33
C VAL A 22 14.84 -11.62 22.53
N ILE A 23 13.79 -12.44 22.54
CA ILE A 23 13.59 -13.46 23.59
C ILE A 23 13.65 -14.86 22.97
N ASN A 24 12.84 -15.13 21.96
CA ASN A 24 12.73 -16.42 21.29
C ASN A 24 13.00 -16.35 19.79
N SER A 25 13.14 -15.15 19.20
CA SER A 25 13.39 -15.03 17.78
C SER A 25 14.80 -15.52 17.43
N ASP A 26 14.91 -16.33 16.41
CA ASP A 26 16.17 -16.77 15.83
C ASP A 26 16.82 -15.71 14.92
N GLY A 27 16.24 -14.52 14.87
CA GLY A 27 16.71 -13.40 14.05
C GLY A 27 16.51 -13.65 12.54
N THR A 28 15.56 -14.50 12.16
CA THR A 28 15.21 -14.69 10.75
C THR A 28 14.64 -13.39 10.17
N ILE A 29 15.35 -12.92 9.14
CA ILE A 29 14.95 -11.75 8.36
C ILE A 29 14.16 -12.26 7.16
N ASP A 30 12.89 -11.88 7.07
CA ASP A 30 12.07 -12.20 5.91
C ASP A 30 12.10 -10.98 4.95
N PHE A 31 12.84 -11.12 3.86
CA PHE A 31 13.01 -10.08 2.84
C PHE A 31 11.82 -9.99 1.86
N GLY A 32 10.62 -10.20 2.34
CA GLY A 32 9.42 -10.06 1.53
C GLY A 32 9.01 -11.36 0.84
N SER A 33 8.28 -11.21 -0.25
CA SER A 33 7.65 -12.32 -0.94
C SER A 33 8.58 -12.97 -1.97
N THR A 34 8.48 -14.27 -2.11
CA THR A 34 9.19 -15.05 -3.13
C THR A 34 8.46 -14.98 -4.47
N LEU A 35 9.21 -14.82 -5.55
CA LEU A 35 8.68 -14.92 -6.91
C LEU A 35 8.65 -16.39 -7.36
N LYS A 36 7.50 -16.85 -7.83
CA LYS A 36 7.32 -18.12 -8.51
C LYS A 36 7.31 -17.90 -10.01
N PHE A 37 8.15 -18.66 -10.71
CA PHE A 37 8.28 -18.61 -12.15
C PHE A 37 7.58 -19.81 -12.78
N ASN A 38 6.56 -19.56 -13.57
CA ASN A 38 5.88 -20.58 -14.36
C ASN A 38 6.60 -20.70 -15.71
N THR A 39 7.23 -21.85 -15.96
CA THR A 39 8.07 -22.06 -17.13
C THR A 39 7.61 -23.25 -17.94
N VAL A 40 7.81 -23.21 -19.26
CA VAL A 40 7.55 -24.32 -20.18
C VAL A 40 8.84 -24.68 -20.93
N LYS A 41 9.17 -25.96 -20.98
CA LYS A 41 10.26 -26.48 -21.83
C LYS A 41 9.80 -26.54 -23.28
N THR A 42 10.48 -25.82 -24.15
CA THR A 42 10.18 -25.84 -25.58
C THR A 42 11.29 -26.52 -26.36
N GLY A 43 10.91 -27.52 -27.15
CA GLY A 43 11.78 -28.18 -28.12
C GLY A 43 12.90 -29.02 -27.54
N CYS A 44 13.85 -29.41 -28.37
CA CYS A 44 14.98 -30.31 -28.04
C CYS A 44 16.11 -29.61 -27.23
N THR A 45 16.03 -28.32 -26.98
CA THR A 45 17.13 -27.53 -26.39
C THR A 45 17.18 -27.60 -24.85
N GLY A 46 16.14 -28.13 -24.20
CA GLY A 46 16.06 -28.17 -22.73
C GLY A 46 15.93 -26.79 -22.06
N ILE A 47 15.75 -25.73 -22.83
CA ILE A 47 15.61 -24.36 -22.34
C ILE A 47 14.19 -24.15 -21.78
N ASN A 48 14.11 -23.64 -20.54
CA ASN A 48 12.85 -23.20 -19.95
C ASN A 48 12.53 -21.79 -20.47
N ARG A 49 11.35 -21.62 -21.01
CA ARG A 49 10.80 -20.30 -21.35
C ARG A 49 9.86 -19.85 -20.24
N LEU A 50 10.06 -18.63 -19.75
CA LEU A 50 9.16 -18.00 -18.78
C LEU A 50 7.81 -17.73 -19.47
N VAL A 51 6.73 -18.19 -18.82
CA VAL A 51 5.35 -17.94 -19.27
C VAL A 51 4.73 -16.83 -18.43
N SER A 52 4.91 -16.91 -17.11
CA SER A 52 4.45 -15.91 -16.15
C SER A 52 5.25 -15.96 -14.87
N SER A 53 5.21 -14.90 -14.10
CA SER A 53 5.70 -14.86 -12.72
C SER A 53 4.59 -14.33 -11.81
N GLU A 54 4.55 -14.84 -10.61
CA GLU A 54 3.60 -14.43 -9.57
C GLU A 54 4.31 -14.41 -8.21
N TYR A 55 3.80 -13.60 -7.28
CA TYR A 55 4.26 -13.66 -5.90
C TYR A 55 3.61 -14.84 -5.18
N GLU A 56 4.40 -15.66 -4.47
CA GLU A 56 3.86 -16.84 -3.76
C GLU A 56 3.17 -16.47 -2.45
N ASN A 57 3.64 -15.43 -1.77
CA ASN A 57 3.19 -15.04 -0.43
C ASN A 57 3.22 -13.53 -0.24
N VAL A 58 2.57 -13.06 0.81
CA VAL A 58 2.61 -11.67 1.27
C VAL A 58 3.82 -11.46 2.19
N CYS A 59 4.16 -10.20 2.49
CA CYS A 59 5.18 -9.91 3.48
C CYS A 59 4.71 -10.32 4.88
N THR A 60 5.58 -11.02 5.61
CA THR A 60 5.37 -11.42 7.01
C THR A 60 6.55 -11.00 7.87
N ALA A 61 6.32 -10.76 9.16
CA ALA A 61 7.39 -10.55 10.13
C ALA A 61 7.00 -11.14 11.47
N THR A 62 7.96 -11.72 12.18
CA THR A 62 7.77 -12.22 13.53
C THR A 62 8.87 -11.69 14.43
N PHE A 63 8.49 -11.00 15.49
CA PHE A 63 9.42 -10.42 16.45
C PHE A 63 8.81 -10.35 17.85
N ASP A 64 9.67 -10.25 18.85
CA ASP A 64 9.24 -10.18 20.24
C ASP A 64 9.23 -8.73 20.75
N VAL A 65 8.32 -8.45 21.67
CA VAL A 65 8.26 -7.19 22.39
C VAL A 65 8.22 -7.45 23.90
N CYS A 66 8.85 -6.57 24.67
CA CYS A 66 8.85 -6.60 26.13
C CYS A 66 8.61 -5.19 26.71
N LYS A 67 8.38 -5.10 28.01
CA LYS A 67 8.30 -3.81 28.69
C LYS A 67 9.64 -3.08 28.65
N THR A 68 9.58 -1.76 28.46
CA THR A 68 10.78 -0.91 28.48
C THR A 68 11.39 -0.89 29.90
N PRO A 69 12.63 -1.37 30.12
CA PRO A 69 13.22 -1.53 31.44
C PRO A 69 13.27 -0.25 32.27
N CYS A 70 13.49 0.90 31.64
CA CYS A 70 13.62 2.19 32.31
C CYS A 70 12.30 2.79 32.80
N LYS A 71 11.15 2.23 32.37
CA LYS A 71 9.82 2.77 32.71
C LYS A 71 9.10 1.96 33.81
N PHE A 72 9.53 0.73 34.08
CA PHE A 72 8.81 -0.17 34.96
C PHE A 72 9.77 -0.91 35.92
N GLU A 73 9.41 -0.93 37.22
CA GLU A 73 10.13 -1.73 38.23
C GLU A 73 9.83 -3.24 38.09
N ASN A 74 8.69 -3.60 37.48
CA ASN A 74 8.25 -4.97 37.28
C ASN A 74 8.17 -5.29 35.77
N PHE A 75 8.92 -6.30 35.33
CA PHE A 75 8.98 -6.73 33.94
C PHE A 75 7.78 -7.61 33.49
N GLY A 76 7.01 -8.12 34.46
CA GLY A 76 5.83 -8.93 34.15
C GLY A 76 4.75 -8.12 33.43
N ILE A 77 4.19 -8.69 32.37
CA ILE A 77 3.07 -8.12 31.63
C ILE A 77 1.78 -8.57 32.31
N THR A 78 0.95 -7.62 32.71
CA THR A 78 -0.36 -7.92 33.30
C THR A 78 -1.40 -8.28 32.26
N ASP A 79 -2.47 -8.97 32.67
CA ASP A 79 -3.60 -9.30 31.79
C ASP A 79 -4.28 -8.04 31.22
N ILE A 80 -4.26 -6.93 31.97
CA ILE A 80 -4.81 -5.64 31.51
C ILE A 80 -3.98 -5.10 30.35
N GLU A 81 -2.65 -5.09 30.48
CA GLU A 81 -1.73 -4.62 29.45
C GLU A 81 -1.79 -5.52 28.20
N LEU A 82 -1.83 -6.85 28.39
CA LEU A 82 -2.01 -7.80 27.30
C LEU A 82 -3.31 -7.54 26.54
N ARG A 83 -4.41 -7.30 27.27
CA ARG A 83 -5.69 -6.95 26.67
C ARG A 83 -5.65 -5.62 25.89
N GLN A 84 -4.95 -4.61 26.42
CA GLN A 84 -4.78 -3.33 25.74
C GLN A 84 -4.03 -3.49 24.41
N LEU A 85 -2.89 -4.20 24.43
CA LEU A 85 -2.13 -4.51 23.23
C LEU A 85 -2.95 -5.32 22.22
N SER A 86 -3.69 -6.33 22.69
CA SER A 86 -4.55 -7.12 21.80
C SER A 86 -5.64 -6.27 21.15
N ARG A 87 -6.24 -5.33 21.86
CA ARG A 87 -7.23 -4.41 21.31
C ARG A 87 -6.64 -3.46 20.25
N TRP A 88 -5.40 -3.03 20.44
CA TRP A 88 -4.70 -2.15 19.53
C TRP A 88 -4.20 -2.90 18.31
N LEU A 89 -3.49 -4.00 18.46
CA LEU A 89 -2.77 -4.70 17.40
C LEU A 89 -3.62 -5.74 16.65
N ASN A 90 -4.47 -6.52 17.35
CA ASN A 90 -5.27 -7.56 16.71
C ASN A 90 -6.54 -6.98 16.11
N LYS A 91 -6.42 -6.43 14.90
CA LYS A 91 -7.54 -5.85 14.15
C LYS A 91 -8.03 -6.83 13.07
N ARG A 92 -9.35 -6.85 12.83
CA ARG A 92 -9.94 -7.62 11.73
C ARG A 92 -9.77 -6.96 10.36
N GLN A 93 -9.17 -5.77 10.32
CA GLN A 93 -8.90 -4.99 9.12
C GLN A 93 -7.41 -4.73 9.03
N TYR A 94 -6.89 -4.68 7.83
CA TYR A 94 -5.53 -4.22 7.60
C TYR A 94 -5.38 -2.75 7.99
N LYS A 95 -4.35 -2.45 8.75
CA LYS A 95 -4.01 -1.10 9.22
C LYS A 95 -2.57 -0.76 8.86
N LYS A 96 -2.26 0.53 8.83
CA LYS A 96 -0.92 1.02 8.50
C LYS A 96 0.05 0.62 9.62
N PHE A 97 1.05 -0.18 9.26
CA PHE A 97 2.20 -0.56 10.08
C PHE A 97 3.43 0.16 9.54
N LYS A 98 4.06 0.98 10.35
CA LYS A 98 5.26 1.74 10.01
C LYS A 98 6.39 1.33 10.93
N PRO A 99 7.35 0.49 10.46
CA PRO A 99 8.53 0.15 11.25
C PRO A 99 9.42 1.39 11.41
N VAL A 100 10.09 1.51 12.55
CA VAL A 100 11.07 2.56 12.84
C VAL A 100 12.40 1.89 13.16
N TYR A 101 13.40 2.13 12.33
CA TYR A 101 14.73 1.56 12.46
C TYR A 101 15.70 2.52 13.15
N GLU A 102 16.74 1.99 13.79
CA GLU A 102 17.73 2.81 14.53
C GLU A 102 18.44 3.83 13.63
N ASN A 103 18.67 3.51 12.38
CA ASN A 103 19.44 4.33 11.45
C ASN A 103 18.58 5.35 10.68
N GLY A 104 17.25 5.41 10.93
CA GLY A 104 16.33 6.25 10.14
C GLY A 104 16.19 5.84 8.68
N GLU A 105 16.64 4.62 8.31
CA GLU A 105 16.46 4.07 6.98
C GLU A 105 14.99 3.68 6.78
N PHE A 106 14.48 3.87 5.55
CA PHE A 106 13.10 3.55 5.18
C PHE A 106 12.01 4.29 5.98
N ASP A 107 12.26 5.51 6.41
CA ASP A 107 11.29 6.33 7.15
C ASP A 107 9.99 6.61 6.36
N ASP A 108 10.03 6.50 5.02
CA ASP A 108 8.89 6.61 4.12
C ASP A 108 8.12 5.29 3.92
N LEU A 109 8.67 4.16 4.40
CA LEU A 109 8.10 2.84 4.18
C LEU A 109 6.97 2.53 5.17
N TYR A 110 5.87 1.98 4.66
CA TYR A 110 4.84 1.36 5.49
C TYR A 110 4.25 0.11 4.83
N PHE A 111 3.58 -0.70 5.63
CA PHE A 111 2.82 -1.87 5.21
C PHE A 111 1.36 -1.75 5.67
N LEU A 112 0.46 -2.40 4.97
CA LEU A 112 -0.91 -2.58 5.42
C LEU A 112 -1.09 -4.03 5.88
N GLY A 113 -1.48 -4.24 7.13
CA GLY A 113 -1.58 -5.61 7.65
C GLY A 113 -2.22 -5.69 9.01
N SER A 114 -2.11 -6.86 9.63
CA SER A 114 -2.65 -7.14 10.96
C SER A 114 -1.69 -8.02 11.76
N PHE A 115 -1.79 -7.97 13.09
CA PHE A 115 -0.97 -8.71 14.02
C PHE A 115 -1.73 -9.86 14.69
N ASN A 116 -1.02 -10.96 14.90
CA ASN A 116 -1.37 -11.97 15.90
C ASN A 116 -0.39 -11.89 17.05
N LEU A 117 -0.88 -12.12 18.29
CA LEU A 117 -0.11 -12.00 19.52
C LEU A 117 -0.04 -13.36 20.21
N THR A 118 1.18 -13.72 20.63
CA THR A 118 1.43 -14.94 21.43
C THR A 118 2.23 -14.56 22.69
N PRO A 119 1.67 -14.73 23.91
CA PRO A 119 2.41 -14.44 25.13
C PRO A 119 3.62 -15.35 25.34
N ILE A 120 4.74 -14.79 25.80
CA ILE A 120 5.93 -15.53 26.21
C ILE A 120 5.95 -15.56 27.74
N SER A 121 5.90 -16.77 28.32
CA SER A 121 5.86 -16.96 29.78
C SER A 121 7.13 -17.61 30.30
N ILE A 122 7.63 -17.11 31.43
CA ILE A 122 8.68 -17.74 32.22
C ILE A 122 8.07 -18.04 33.61
N GLY A 123 7.92 -19.33 33.93
CA GLY A 123 7.14 -19.76 35.08
C GLY A 123 5.67 -19.32 34.92
N ASN A 124 5.16 -18.60 35.90
CA ASN A 124 3.78 -18.09 35.91
C ASN A 124 3.65 -16.63 35.43
N ASN A 125 4.75 -16.01 34.98
CA ASN A 125 4.75 -14.60 34.57
C ASN A 125 4.89 -14.48 33.04
N ILE A 126 4.08 -13.61 32.43
CA ILE A 126 4.25 -13.21 31.05
C ILE A 126 5.36 -12.16 31.02
N VAL A 127 6.47 -12.42 30.32
CA VAL A 127 7.64 -11.55 30.22
C VAL A 127 7.80 -10.85 28.88
N GLY A 128 7.10 -11.34 27.87
CA GLY A 128 7.13 -10.79 26.53
C GLY A 128 5.95 -11.26 25.70
N ILE A 129 5.87 -10.77 24.49
CA ILE A 129 4.83 -11.14 23.52
C ILE A 129 5.50 -11.28 22.15
N THR A 130 5.32 -12.42 21.51
CA THR A 130 5.66 -12.60 20.10
C THR A 130 4.56 -11.98 19.24
N LEU A 131 4.93 -11.06 18.37
CA LEU A 131 4.07 -10.43 17.38
C LEU A 131 4.34 -11.07 16.02
N ALA A 132 3.30 -11.62 15.41
CA ALA A 132 3.33 -12.12 14.03
C ALA A 132 2.50 -11.19 13.15
N PHE A 133 3.17 -10.42 12.30
CA PHE A 133 2.56 -9.51 11.33
C PHE A 133 2.34 -10.23 10.00
N THR A 134 1.20 -9.95 9.37
CA THR A 134 0.88 -10.39 8.00
C THR A 134 0.35 -9.20 7.23
N SER A 135 0.99 -8.87 6.10
CA SER A 135 0.58 -7.77 5.21
C SER A 135 -0.53 -8.20 4.25
N ASN A 136 -1.10 -7.22 3.56
CA ASN A 136 -2.06 -7.43 2.48
C ASN A 136 -1.39 -7.68 1.12
N ALA A 137 -0.10 -7.41 1.00
CA ALA A 137 0.62 -7.43 -0.28
C ALA A 137 2.04 -8.00 -0.12
N PRO A 138 2.67 -8.45 -1.21
CA PRO A 138 4.05 -8.96 -1.21
C PRO A 138 5.12 -7.86 -1.10
N TYR A 139 4.74 -6.63 -0.89
CA TYR A 139 5.61 -5.44 -0.86
C TYR A 139 5.10 -4.41 0.14
N GLY A 140 5.94 -3.43 0.43
CA GLY A 140 5.56 -2.24 1.19
C GLY A 140 5.14 -1.09 0.29
N TYR A 141 4.79 0.01 0.91
CA TYR A 141 4.35 1.25 0.25
C TYR A 141 5.19 2.42 0.74
N GLY A 142 5.54 3.34 -0.17
CA GLY A 142 6.05 4.65 0.20
C GLY A 142 4.95 5.56 0.74
N GLU A 143 5.31 6.68 1.34
CA GLU A 143 4.33 7.64 1.85
C GLU A 143 3.36 8.08 0.75
N THR A 144 2.09 8.18 1.13
CA THR A 144 1.03 8.62 0.22
C THR A 144 1.21 10.09 -0.13
N GLY A 145 1.37 10.39 -1.40
CA GLY A 145 1.37 11.75 -1.91
C GLY A 145 0.03 12.07 -2.60
N THR A 146 -0.41 13.32 -2.48
CA THR A 146 -1.54 13.86 -3.26
C THR A 146 -0.98 14.80 -4.33
N MET A 147 -1.28 14.52 -5.59
CA MET A 147 -0.88 15.35 -6.73
C MET A 147 -2.11 15.99 -7.34
N GLU A 148 -2.02 17.30 -7.60
CA GLU A 148 -3.12 18.08 -8.16
C GLU A 148 -2.74 18.62 -9.55
N TYR A 149 -3.66 18.47 -10.50
CA TYR A 149 -3.53 18.97 -11.86
C TYR A 149 -4.75 19.80 -12.22
N THR A 150 -4.53 20.91 -12.92
CA THR A 150 -5.60 21.74 -13.48
C THR A 150 -5.50 21.73 -14.99
N ILE A 151 -6.54 21.26 -15.65
CA ILE A 151 -6.69 21.25 -17.10
C ILE A 151 -7.62 22.39 -17.47
N GLU A 152 -7.06 23.43 -18.07
CA GLU A 152 -7.81 24.67 -18.40
C GLU A 152 -8.59 24.57 -19.70
N ASN A 153 -8.09 23.78 -20.64
CA ASN A 153 -8.66 23.67 -21.99
C ASN A 153 -8.99 22.21 -22.32
N ALA A 154 -9.93 22.02 -23.24
CA ALA A 154 -10.20 20.71 -23.82
C ALA A 154 -8.94 20.17 -24.52
N ASP A 155 -8.76 18.85 -24.47
CA ASP A 155 -7.58 18.12 -24.97
C ASP A 155 -6.24 18.59 -24.33
N GLY A 156 -6.33 19.14 -23.13
CA GLY A 156 -5.17 19.42 -22.31
C GLY A 156 -4.51 18.16 -21.77
N PHE A 157 -3.32 18.27 -21.22
CA PHE A 157 -2.57 17.11 -20.74
C PHE A 157 -1.82 17.40 -19.44
N PHE A 158 -1.47 16.35 -18.74
CA PHE A 158 -0.52 16.37 -17.62
C PHE A 158 0.41 15.17 -17.69
N TYR A 159 1.51 15.26 -16.96
CA TYR A 159 2.50 14.19 -16.87
C TYR A 159 2.54 13.63 -15.44
N PHE A 160 2.73 12.31 -15.36
CA PHE A 160 2.96 11.61 -14.11
C PHE A 160 4.13 10.64 -14.28
N SER A 161 5.10 10.70 -13.35
CA SER A 161 6.20 9.73 -13.28
C SER A 161 5.97 8.82 -12.09
N ASP A 162 5.81 7.53 -12.34
CA ASP A 162 5.70 6.53 -11.28
C ASP A 162 7.09 6.22 -10.71
N THR A 163 7.20 6.30 -9.40
CA THR A 163 8.44 6.00 -8.66
C THR A 163 8.40 4.65 -7.95
N SER A 164 7.45 3.79 -8.29
CA SER A 164 7.35 2.44 -7.77
C SER A 164 8.51 1.56 -8.21
N ASP A 165 8.92 0.64 -7.32
CA ASP A 165 9.88 -0.41 -7.65
C ASP A 165 9.24 -1.56 -8.44
N GLU A 166 7.90 -1.61 -8.52
CA GLU A 166 7.16 -2.59 -9.31
C GLU A 166 6.99 -2.10 -10.74
N MET A 167 7.30 -3.00 -11.70
CA MET A 167 7.12 -2.73 -13.12
C MET A 167 5.72 -3.10 -13.58
N GLY A 168 5.32 -2.54 -14.72
CA GLY A 168 4.02 -2.77 -15.32
C GLY A 168 3.00 -1.75 -14.86
N PHE A 169 1.81 -2.19 -14.49
CA PHE A 169 0.69 -1.30 -14.18
C PHE A 169 0.52 -1.09 -12.69
N ASN A 170 0.64 0.16 -12.24
CA ASN A 170 0.40 0.58 -10.87
C ASN A 170 -0.85 1.46 -10.79
N TYR A 171 -1.62 1.32 -9.72
CA TYR A 171 -2.89 2.01 -9.55
C TYR A 171 -2.80 3.03 -8.41
N PRO A 172 -3.32 4.27 -8.60
CA PRO A 172 -3.53 5.19 -7.50
C PRO A 172 -4.58 4.62 -6.53
N SER A 173 -4.55 5.06 -5.28
CA SER A 173 -5.59 4.67 -4.33
C SER A 173 -6.92 5.34 -4.65
N THR A 174 -6.87 6.64 -4.93
CA THR A 174 -8.07 7.43 -5.22
C THR A 174 -7.76 8.51 -6.26
N VAL A 175 -8.67 8.71 -7.19
CA VAL A 175 -8.65 9.83 -8.12
C VAL A 175 -9.94 10.62 -8.02
N LYS A 176 -9.85 11.92 -7.76
CA LYS A 176 -10.97 12.86 -7.73
C LYS A 176 -10.89 13.79 -8.93
N ILE A 177 -11.95 13.87 -9.70
CA ILE A 177 -12.03 14.68 -10.91
C ILE A 177 -13.20 15.64 -10.78
N THR A 178 -12.93 16.94 -10.78
CA THR A 178 -13.99 17.98 -10.75
C THR A 178 -14.07 18.62 -12.13
N CYS A 179 -15.16 18.35 -12.85
CA CYS A 179 -15.40 18.86 -14.19
C CYS A 179 -15.73 20.36 -14.17
N ALA A 180 -15.01 21.18 -14.94
CA ALA A 180 -15.30 22.60 -15.08
C ALA A 180 -16.44 22.87 -16.06
N THR A 181 -16.68 21.96 -17.01
CA THR A 181 -17.74 22.01 -18.01
C THR A 181 -18.48 20.69 -18.10
N SER A 182 -19.71 20.70 -18.66
CA SER A 182 -20.45 19.47 -18.93
C SER A 182 -19.98 18.84 -20.25
N GLY A 183 -20.05 17.52 -20.32
CA GLY A 183 -19.69 16.74 -21.52
C GLY A 183 -19.17 15.34 -21.19
N ASP A 184 -18.61 14.68 -22.19
CA ASP A 184 -17.98 13.37 -22.03
C ASP A 184 -16.51 13.55 -21.63
N LEU A 185 -16.18 13.09 -20.41
CA LEU A 185 -14.82 13.09 -19.89
C LEU A 185 -14.07 11.86 -20.38
N LYS A 186 -13.00 12.08 -21.12
CA LYS A 186 -12.09 11.05 -21.60
C LYS A 186 -10.69 11.36 -21.08
N ILE A 187 -10.05 10.42 -20.39
CA ILE A 187 -8.66 10.50 -19.93
C ILE A 187 -7.90 9.34 -20.54
N THR A 188 -6.90 9.65 -21.35
CA THR A 188 -6.11 8.66 -22.10
C THR A 188 -4.66 8.70 -21.67
N ASN A 189 -4.08 7.56 -21.30
CA ASN A 189 -2.66 7.41 -21.01
C ASN A 189 -1.90 6.97 -22.27
N ASP A 190 -1.08 7.85 -22.82
CA ASP A 190 -0.32 7.59 -24.05
C ASP A 190 0.76 6.50 -23.84
N ALA A 191 1.30 6.36 -22.64
CA ALA A 191 2.33 5.37 -22.31
C ALA A 191 1.76 3.94 -22.13
N ASP A 192 0.44 3.79 -21.98
CA ASP A 192 -0.26 2.54 -21.77
C ASP A 192 -1.17 2.22 -22.95
N GLU A 193 -0.59 2.02 -24.13
CA GLU A 193 -1.31 1.67 -25.38
C GLU A 193 -2.62 2.47 -25.59
N ASN A 194 -2.64 3.74 -25.15
CA ASN A 194 -3.81 4.62 -25.12
C ASN A 194 -4.96 4.09 -24.25
N HIS A 195 -4.64 3.45 -23.12
CA HIS A 195 -5.65 3.09 -22.12
C HIS A 195 -6.51 4.30 -21.76
N THR A 196 -7.83 4.14 -21.86
CA THR A 196 -8.76 5.25 -21.77
C THR A 196 -9.81 5.02 -20.69
N VAL A 197 -9.93 5.98 -19.80
CA VAL A 197 -11.04 6.14 -18.84
C VAL A 197 -12.09 7.03 -19.51
N LEU A 198 -13.34 6.55 -19.64
CA LEU A 198 -14.44 7.29 -20.24
C LEU A 198 -15.62 7.38 -19.28
N ILE A 199 -16.08 8.60 -19.02
CA ILE A 199 -17.29 8.89 -18.23
C ILE A 199 -18.14 9.85 -19.04
N LYS A 200 -19.31 9.41 -19.51
CA LYS A 200 -20.20 10.21 -20.32
C LYS A 200 -21.11 11.09 -19.48
N ASN A 201 -21.65 12.12 -20.09
CA ASN A 201 -22.68 12.99 -19.51
C ASN A 201 -22.29 13.65 -18.17
N CYS A 202 -21.00 13.93 -17.95
CA CYS A 202 -20.55 14.68 -16.78
C CYS A 202 -21.18 16.08 -16.76
N LYS A 203 -21.41 16.59 -15.55
CA LYS A 203 -22.02 17.91 -15.35
C LYS A 203 -20.97 18.92 -14.88
N THR A 204 -21.23 20.19 -15.14
CA THR A 204 -20.41 21.28 -14.62
C THR A 204 -20.37 21.23 -13.09
N ASN A 205 -19.18 21.34 -12.50
CA ASN A 205 -18.89 21.23 -11.07
C ASN A 205 -19.20 19.84 -10.45
N GLU A 206 -19.42 18.82 -11.28
CA GLU A 206 -19.50 17.44 -10.81
C GLU A 206 -18.12 16.97 -10.36
N THR A 207 -18.03 16.43 -9.15
CA THR A 207 -16.83 15.75 -8.65
C THR A 207 -17.07 14.24 -8.67
N ILE A 208 -16.34 13.56 -9.51
CA ILE A 208 -16.33 12.11 -9.65
C ILE A 208 -15.13 11.58 -8.86
N THR A 209 -15.37 10.57 -8.05
CA THR A 209 -14.31 9.88 -7.28
C THR A 209 -14.20 8.45 -7.78
N LEU A 210 -13.00 8.08 -8.21
CA LEU A 210 -12.60 6.72 -8.57
C LEU A 210 -11.77 6.16 -7.41
N ASP A 211 -12.28 5.16 -6.73
CA ASP A 211 -11.51 4.28 -5.85
C ASP A 211 -10.92 3.18 -6.72
N CYS A 212 -9.65 3.31 -7.08
CA CYS A 212 -9.01 2.41 -8.03
C CYS A 212 -8.60 1.07 -7.38
N VAL A 213 -8.54 1.00 -6.06
CA VAL A 213 -8.23 -0.24 -5.32
C VAL A 213 -9.45 -1.14 -5.21
N ASN A 214 -10.63 -0.55 -4.91
CA ASN A 214 -11.87 -1.30 -4.74
C ASN A 214 -12.73 -1.31 -6.02
N GLU A 215 -12.28 -0.66 -7.08
CA GLU A 215 -13.00 -0.52 -8.36
C GLU A 215 -14.40 0.09 -8.18
N ILE A 216 -14.47 1.17 -7.38
CA ILE A 216 -15.72 1.88 -7.08
C ILE A 216 -15.68 3.29 -7.68
N ILE A 217 -16.77 3.65 -8.39
CA ILE A 217 -17.00 5.00 -8.86
C ILE A 217 -18.16 5.65 -8.09
N THR A 218 -17.96 6.90 -7.65
CA THR A 218 -18.98 7.70 -6.97
C THR A 218 -18.99 9.13 -7.51
N THR A 219 -20.09 9.86 -7.28
CA THR A 219 -20.23 11.26 -7.65
C THR A 219 -20.90 12.06 -6.54
N ASN A 220 -20.61 13.35 -6.44
CA ASN A 220 -21.25 14.28 -5.50
C ASN A 220 -22.58 14.83 -6.00
N MET A 221 -22.98 14.51 -7.23
CA MET A 221 -24.22 15.01 -7.85
C MET A 221 -25.14 13.85 -8.28
N SER A 222 -26.38 14.19 -8.63
CA SER A 222 -27.31 13.23 -9.23
C SER A 222 -26.88 12.91 -10.67
N HIS A 223 -26.20 11.79 -10.85
CA HIS A 223 -25.82 11.21 -12.13
C HIS A 223 -26.48 9.83 -12.24
N THR A 224 -27.75 9.83 -12.62
CA THR A 224 -28.63 8.64 -12.51
C THR A 224 -28.17 7.43 -13.33
N LYS A 225 -27.35 7.65 -14.35
CA LYS A 225 -26.81 6.58 -15.23
C LYS A 225 -25.30 6.41 -15.10
N LEU A 226 -24.69 6.84 -13.99
CA LEU A 226 -23.24 6.83 -13.82
C LEU A 226 -22.61 5.48 -14.20
N PHE A 227 -23.20 4.37 -13.74
CA PHE A 227 -22.68 3.02 -14.03
C PHE A 227 -22.83 2.61 -15.52
N ASN A 228 -23.77 3.19 -16.27
CA ASN A 228 -23.90 2.94 -17.71
C ASN A 228 -23.03 3.90 -18.52
N ASP A 229 -22.70 5.05 -17.96
CA ASP A 229 -21.92 6.11 -18.59
C ASP A 229 -20.41 5.92 -18.38
N PHE A 230 -20.02 5.03 -17.47
CA PHE A 230 -18.63 4.68 -17.18
C PHE A 230 -18.21 3.40 -17.90
N ASN A 231 -17.01 3.39 -18.47
CA ASN A 231 -16.48 2.24 -19.20
C ASN A 231 -15.74 1.21 -18.32
N TYR A 232 -15.74 1.38 -16.99
CA TYR A 232 -15.08 0.53 -16.00
C TYR A 232 -13.55 0.39 -16.18
N ASN A 233 -12.94 1.32 -16.90
CA ASN A 233 -11.51 1.48 -16.87
C ASN A 233 -11.12 2.48 -15.79
N TYR A 234 -10.11 2.12 -14.98
CA TYR A 234 -9.58 2.98 -13.93
C TYR A 234 -8.25 3.57 -14.36
N ILE A 235 -7.87 4.73 -13.79
CA ILE A 235 -6.57 5.34 -14.03
C ILE A 235 -5.49 4.40 -13.51
N ARG A 236 -4.49 4.16 -14.33
CA ARG A 236 -3.31 3.40 -13.99
C ARG A 236 -2.08 4.00 -14.62
N PHE A 237 -0.94 3.77 -13.99
CA PHE A 237 0.36 4.23 -14.42
C PHE A 237 1.14 3.07 -14.98
N TYR A 238 1.77 3.28 -16.13
CA TYR A 238 2.72 2.33 -16.68
C TYR A 238 4.11 2.66 -16.19
N ASN A 239 4.84 1.68 -15.66
CA ASN A 239 6.19 1.82 -15.15
C ASN A 239 7.13 0.80 -15.79
N GLU A 240 8.26 1.30 -16.30
CA GLU A 240 9.43 0.53 -16.72
C GLU A 240 10.69 1.13 -16.09
N TYR A 241 11.80 0.36 -16.04
CA TYR A 241 13.04 0.80 -15.40
C TYR A 241 13.62 2.12 -15.93
N ASP A 242 13.23 2.54 -17.13
CA ASP A 242 13.75 3.72 -17.79
C ASP A 242 12.97 5.03 -17.49
N ASN A 243 12.24 5.09 -16.36
CA ASN A 243 11.46 6.26 -15.94
C ASN A 243 10.48 6.77 -17.02
N ILE A 244 9.62 5.90 -17.50
CA ILE A 244 8.59 6.30 -18.45
C ILE A 244 7.69 7.37 -17.83
N GLN A 245 7.57 8.47 -18.52
CA GLN A 245 6.66 9.53 -18.16
C GLN A 245 5.28 9.25 -18.75
N ASN A 246 4.30 8.95 -17.90
CA ASN A 246 2.91 8.79 -18.31
C ASN A 246 2.35 10.15 -18.70
N LYS A 247 1.97 10.33 -19.97
CA LYS A 247 1.25 11.50 -20.45
C LYS A 247 -0.23 11.18 -20.51
N PHE A 248 -1.01 11.93 -19.75
CA PHE A 248 -2.47 11.82 -19.73
C PHE A 248 -3.10 12.97 -20.51
N THR A 249 -3.83 12.65 -21.59
CA THR A 249 -4.61 13.61 -22.37
C THR A 249 -6.06 13.61 -21.86
N VAL A 250 -6.63 14.78 -21.62
CA VAL A 250 -7.95 14.96 -20.98
C VAL A 250 -8.87 15.79 -21.88
N SER A 251 -10.04 15.25 -22.25
CA SER A 251 -10.96 15.87 -23.21
C SER A 251 -11.72 17.09 -22.69
N LEU A 252 -11.88 17.23 -21.36
CA LEU A 252 -12.64 18.33 -20.75
C LEU A 252 -11.78 19.13 -19.78
N PRO A 253 -12.00 20.45 -19.66
CA PRO A 253 -11.43 21.24 -18.58
C PRO A 253 -11.88 20.70 -17.22
N CYS A 254 -10.93 20.41 -16.34
CA CYS A 254 -11.20 19.82 -15.02
C CYS A 254 -10.04 20.02 -14.05
N LYS A 255 -10.32 19.78 -12.77
CA LYS A 255 -9.28 19.58 -11.74
C LYS A 255 -9.20 18.11 -11.40
N ILE A 256 -7.99 17.57 -11.35
CA ILE A 256 -7.72 16.17 -11.04
C ILE A 256 -6.82 16.13 -9.79
N SER A 257 -7.24 15.39 -8.77
CA SER A 257 -6.44 15.10 -7.57
C SER A 257 -6.22 13.60 -7.51
N ILE A 258 -4.96 13.19 -7.38
CA ILE A 258 -4.54 11.80 -7.40
C ILE A 258 -3.84 11.48 -6.09
N ASP A 259 -4.39 10.55 -5.30
CA ASP A 259 -3.75 10.01 -4.11
C ASP A 259 -3.00 8.73 -4.49
N TYR A 260 -1.68 8.73 -4.35
CA TYR A 260 -0.82 7.63 -4.76
C TYR A 260 0.24 7.29 -3.73
N SER A 261 0.47 6.00 -3.52
CA SER A 261 1.53 5.45 -2.69
C SER A 261 2.39 4.54 -3.56
N PRO A 262 3.64 4.92 -3.87
CA PRO A 262 4.50 4.08 -4.69
C PRO A 262 4.81 2.75 -4.00
N ILE A 263 4.87 1.68 -4.78
CA ILE A 263 5.24 0.36 -4.29
C ILE A 263 6.73 0.32 -3.98
N ARG A 264 7.09 -0.30 -2.84
CA ARG A 264 8.47 -0.51 -2.41
C ARG A 264 8.76 -2.00 -2.22
N LYS A 265 9.71 -2.53 -3.00
CA LYS A 265 10.15 -3.94 -2.91
C LYS A 265 11.12 -4.15 -1.74
N VAL A 266 10.71 -3.76 -0.56
CA VAL A 266 11.44 -3.96 0.67
C VAL A 266 10.63 -4.86 1.58
N GLY A 267 11.25 -5.93 2.09
CA GLY A 267 10.65 -6.79 3.11
C GLY A 267 10.64 -6.13 4.49
N ILE A 268 9.93 -6.75 5.41
CA ILE A 268 9.92 -6.33 6.81
C ILE A 268 11.18 -6.88 7.47
N ILE A 269 12.10 -6.00 7.82
CA ILE A 269 13.36 -6.32 8.47
C ILE A 269 13.17 -6.12 9.98
N VAL A 270 13.48 -7.14 10.77
CA VAL A 270 13.26 -7.15 12.23
C VAL A 270 14.58 -7.18 12.97
#